data_133258cb7aa410b87c30df00dcba4a3a
#
_entry.id   133258cb7aa410b87c30df00dcba4a3a
#
_cell.length_a   1.000
_cell.length_b   1.000
_cell.length_c   1.000
_cell.angle_alpha   90.00
_cell.angle_beta   90.00
_cell.angle_gamma   90.00
#
_symmetry.space_group_name_H-M   'P 1'
#
loop_
_entity.id
_entity.type
_entity.pdbx_description
1 polymer ?
#
loop_
_entity_poly.entity_id
_entity_poly.type
_entity_poly.pdbx_seq_one_letter_code
_entity_poly.pdbx_strand_id
1 'polypeptide(L)'
;IGHSYSLNKGDEFNCNVFGGWVEYAHGVDGYKDTFKNIEKVVIPSKVTQLEDTAFAGLRNLKKVILSDAITVIPGEAFYGCKRLSSITLPKSLTTIEHTAFADCNALKKVTLSSECRTMKVKNGCLLSKNGRTLWWVAPGLKKVTVPDTVRVIKEYAAANKVVTKVTLGKKVSDIRTFAFQSRKLKDIQIKKGNKTIAKKGQCIYNKKNGTLLVGIAKNKKLKICSKVKKLDEQVLSLAGIRYLVRLDIPSSVKTLNGRWTENIEVSSSGKIFFHGAEPPRVMGAVDESVCYVPIFLKVYVPKKSLKKYKRWYKAQDALSYVTLKTIS
;
A
#
# COMPACT_ATOMS: atom_id res chain seq x y z
N ILE A 1 30.84 -13.43 -21.03
CA ILE A 1 32.10 -13.84 -20.38
C ILE A 1 31.81 -13.77 -18.88
N GLY A 2 31.49 -14.94 -18.30
CA GLY A 2 31.15 -15.05 -16.89
C GLY A 2 32.39 -14.95 -16.02
N HIS A 3 32.47 -13.98 -15.14
CA HIS A 3 33.36 -14.00 -14.04
C HIS A 3 32.64 -14.59 -12.82
N SER A 4 33.05 -15.79 -12.41
CA SER A 4 32.63 -16.38 -11.14
C SER A 4 33.38 -15.69 -10.01
N TYR A 5 32.66 -14.97 -9.15
CA TYR A 5 33.22 -14.44 -7.92
C TYR A 5 32.84 -15.38 -6.76
N SER A 6 33.80 -15.94 -6.10
CA SER A 6 33.63 -16.60 -4.81
C SER A 6 33.72 -15.53 -3.72
N LEU A 7 32.60 -15.26 -3.04
CA LEU A 7 32.56 -14.32 -1.92
C LEU A 7 32.59 -15.13 -0.62
N ASN A 8 33.56 -14.82 0.24
CA ASN A 8 33.66 -15.38 1.58
C ASN A 8 32.73 -14.64 2.54
N LYS A 9 32.41 -15.27 3.68
CA LYS A 9 31.59 -14.66 4.73
C LYS A 9 32.30 -13.41 5.26
N GLY A 10 31.72 -12.22 4.99
CA GLY A 10 32.28 -10.94 5.41
C GLY A 10 32.86 -10.07 4.30
N ASP A 11 32.97 -10.57 3.06
CA ASP A 11 33.48 -9.78 1.94
C ASP A 11 32.58 -8.58 1.61
N GLU A 12 33.23 -7.45 1.26
CA GLU A 12 32.55 -6.28 0.73
C GLU A 12 32.23 -6.49 -0.75
N PHE A 13 30.95 -6.41 -1.12
CA PHE A 13 30.54 -6.42 -2.51
C PHE A 13 30.66 -5.01 -3.09
N ASN A 14 31.68 -4.78 -3.90
CA ASN A 14 31.82 -3.56 -4.71
C ASN A 14 31.11 -3.77 -6.05
N CYS A 15 29.89 -3.20 -6.20
CA CYS A 15 29.23 -3.12 -7.48
C CYS A 15 30.02 -2.20 -8.44
N ASN A 16 30.94 -2.76 -9.19
CA ASN A 16 31.43 -2.11 -10.40
C ASN A 16 30.36 -2.27 -11.46
N VAL A 17 29.77 -1.14 -11.79
CA VAL A 17 28.79 -0.83 -12.82
C VAL A 17 28.73 -1.86 -13.96
N PHE A 18 27.83 -2.84 -13.87
CA PHE A 18 27.26 -3.49 -15.02
C PHE A 18 25.76 -3.54 -14.81
N GLY A 19 25.05 -2.67 -15.54
CA GLY A 19 23.62 -2.65 -15.56
C GLY A 19 23.03 -4.04 -15.82
N GLY A 20 22.02 -4.41 -15.09
CA GLY A 20 21.05 -5.40 -15.53
C GLY A 20 21.29 -6.88 -15.19
N TRP A 21 22.29 -7.30 -14.43
CA TRP A 21 22.60 -8.73 -14.31
C TRP A 21 22.32 -9.40 -12.96
N VAL A 22 21.90 -8.67 -11.95
CA VAL A 22 21.40 -9.30 -10.70
C VAL A 22 19.98 -9.83 -10.89
N GLU A 23 19.27 -9.38 -11.91
CA GLU A 23 17.91 -9.79 -12.26
C GLU A 23 17.80 -11.30 -12.59
N TYR A 24 18.85 -11.90 -13.19
CA TYR A 24 18.85 -13.31 -13.58
C TYR A 24 19.23 -14.28 -12.44
N ALA A 25 19.69 -13.80 -11.31
CA ALA A 25 20.01 -14.67 -10.17
C ALA A 25 18.77 -15.32 -9.52
N HIS A 26 17.57 -14.85 -9.83
CA HIS A 26 16.33 -15.40 -9.29
C HIS A 26 15.84 -16.67 -9.99
N GLY A 27 16.35 -17.00 -11.18
CA GLY A 27 15.88 -18.12 -11.99
C GLY A 27 16.85 -19.28 -12.17
N VAL A 28 18.11 -19.15 -11.74
CA VAL A 28 19.13 -20.18 -11.97
C VAL A 28 19.46 -20.89 -10.66
N ASP A 29 19.13 -22.18 -10.59
CA ASP A 29 19.51 -23.04 -9.47
C ASP A 29 21.05 -23.05 -9.34
N GLY A 30 21.56 -22.62 -8.19
CA GLY A 30 23.01 -22.48 -7.89
C GLY A 30 23.42 -21.05 -7.48
N TYR A 31 22.82 -20.00 -8.01
CA TYR A 31 23.13 -18.61 -7.63
C TYR A 31 22.59 -18.20 -6.26
N LYS A 32 21.51 -18.84 -5.79
CA LYS A 32 20.93 -18.59 -4.45
C LYS A 32 21.93 -18.77 -3.32
N ASP A 33 22.90 -19.64 -3.48
CA ASP A 33 23.89 -19.94 -2.45
C ASP A 33 25.07 -18.98 -2.45
N THR A 34 25.44 -18.41 -3.59
CA THR A 34 26.56 -17.48 -3.72
C THR A 34 26.27 -16.14 -3.02
N PHE A 35 25.04 -15.63 -3.11
CA PHE A 35 24.68 -14.34 -2.54
C PHE A 35 24.14 -14.38 -1.11
N LYS A 36 23.87 -15.58 -0.57
CA LYS A 36 23.34 -15.71 0.80
C LYS A 36 24.30 -15.20 1.88
N ASN A 37 25.60 -15.09 1.59
CA ASN A 37 26.63 -14.67 2.55
C ASN A 37 26.92 -13.17 2.50
N ILE A 38 26.33 -12.40 1.58
CA ILE A 38 26.58 -10.95 1.49
C ILE A 38 25.97 -10.26 2.70
N GLU A 39 26.82 -9.61 3.50
CA GLU A 39 26.42 -8.85 4.68
C GLU A 39 26.49 -7.33 4.47
N LYS A 40 27.30 -6.87 3.53
CA LYS A 40 27.52 -5.45 3.22
C LYS A 40 27.53 -5.20 1.72
N VAL A 41 26.89 -4.14 1.29
CA VAL A 41 26.93 -3.62 -0.08
C VAL A 41 27.43 -2.18 -0.03
N VAL A 42 28.39 -1.85 -0.87
CA VAL A 42 28.88 -0.48 -1.08
C VAL A 42 28.66 -0.12 -2.52
N ILE A 43 27.88 0.93 -2.75
CA ILE A 43 27.60 1.44 -4.09
C ILE A 43 28.54 2.60 -4.35
N PRO A 44 29.47 2.48 -5.33
CA PRO A 44 30.47 3.50 -5.61
C PRO A 44 29.84 4.86 -5.97
N SER A 45 30.54 5.95 -5.66
CA SER A 45 30.05 7.33 -5.86
C SER A 45 29.71 7.67 -7.31
N LYS A 46 30.28 6.98 -8.29
CA LYS A 46 30.00 7.14 -9.72
C LYS A 46 28.67 6.53 -10.16
N VAL A 47 28.06 5.67 -9.35
CA VAL A 47 26.77 5.03 -9.66
C VAL A 47 25.65 6.04 -9.39
N THR A 48 24.87 6.35 -10.42
CA THR A 48 23.78 7.32 -10.37
C THR A 48 22.40 6.67 -10.37
N GLN A 49 22.31 5.40 -10.79
CA GLN A 49 21.05 4.65 -10.90
C GLN A 49 21.19 3.23 -10.37
N LEU A 50 20.11 2.69 -9.89
CA LEU A 50 19.94 1.29 -9.55
C LEU A 50 18.87 0.71 -10.49
N GLU A 51 19.03 -0.55 -10.84
CA GLU A 51 17.99 -1.30 -11.55
C GLU A 51 16.96 -1.86 -10.56
N ASP A 52 15.75 -2.16 -11.07
CA ASP A 52 14.76 -2.93 -10.33
C ASP A 52 15.40 -4.25 -9.85
N THR A 53 15.04 -4.67 -8.67
CA THR A 53 15.53 -5.93 -8.05
C THR A 53 17.04 -6.01 -7.79
N ALA A 54 17.84 -4.97 -8.03
CA ALA A 54 19.32 -4.99 -8.01
C ALA A 54 19.95 -5.74 -6.83
N PHE A 55 19.37 -5.66 -5.64
CA PHE A 55 19.86 -6.34 -4.41
C PHE A 55 18.75 -7.19 -3.77
N ALA A 56 17.77 -7.62 -4.56
CA ALA A 56 16.68 -8.41 -4.06
C ALA A 56 17.16 -9.78 -3.54
N GLY A 57 16.57 -10.23 -2.44
CA GLY A 57 16.87 -11.55 -1.88
C GLY A 57 18.13 -11.67 -1.05
N LEU A 58 18.92 -10.61 -0.89
CA LEU A 58 20.13 -10.62 -0.02
C LEU A 58 19.69 -10.70 1.45
N ARG A 59 19.29 -11.89 1.88
CA ARG A 59 18.66 -12.12 3.21
C ARG A 59 19.58 -11.80 4.39
N ASN A 60 20.89 -11.91 4.20
CA ASN A 60 21.91 -11.65 5.23
C ASN A 60 22.47 -10.23 5.20
N LEU A 61 22.08 -9.42 4.22
CA LEU A 61 22.51 -8.03 4.09
C LEU A 61 22.16 -7.23 5.35
N LYS A 62 23.18 -6.70 6.02
CA LYS A 62 23.08 -5.92 7.27
C LYS A 62 23.30 -4.44 7.02
N LYS A 63 24.16 -4.09 6.04
CA LYS A 63 24.60 -2.72 5.78
C LYS A 63 24.60 -2.41 4.28
N VAL A 64 24.07 -1.26 3.92
CA VAL A 64 24.15 -0.70 2.57
C VAL A 64 24.71 0.71 2.68
N ILE A 65 25.69 1.03 1.83
CA ILE A 65 26.19 2.38 1.63
C ILE A 65 25.80 2.79 0.23
N LEU A 66 24.89 3.75 0.12
CA LEU A 66 24.38 4.27 -1.14
C LEU A 66 25.26 5.40 -1.65
N SER A 67 25.43 5.48 -2.97
CA SER A 67 26.03 6.65 -3.61
C SER A 67 25.14 7.88 -3.41
N ASP A 68 25.73 9.01 -3.11
CA ASP A 68 25.04 10.29 -2.98
C ASP A 68 24.45 10.80 -4.31
N ALA A 69 24.84 10.24 -5.45
CA ALA A 69 24.32 10.55 -6.76
C ALA A 69 22.97 9.84 -7.08
N ILE A 70 22.56 8.86 -6.27
CA ILE A 70 21.31 8.14 -6.49
C ILE A 70 20.13 9.04 -6.18
N THR A 71 19.24 9.19 -7.16
CA THR A 71 18.03 10.00 -7.05
C THR A 71 16.77 9.17 -6.82
N VAL A 72 16.75 7.91 -7.27
CA VAL A 72 15.63 6.98 -7.16
C VAL A 72 16.11 5.66 -6.58
N ILE A 73 15.36 5.12 -5.61
CA ILE A 73 15.48 3.72 -5.21
C ILE A 73 14.32 2.99 -5.86
N PRO A 74 14.58 2.18 -6.91
CA PRO A 74 13.55 1.61 -7.75
C PRO A 74 12.83 0.42 -7.10
N GLY A 75 11.85 -0.13 -7.82
CA GLY A 75 11.03 -1.24 -7.38
C GLY A 75 11.85 -2.45 -6.99
N GLU A 76 11.54 -3.03 -5.84
CA GLU A 76 12.14 -4.27 -5.33
C GLU A 76 13.68 -4.26 -5.21
N ALA A 77 14.36 -3.11 -5.39
CA ALA A 77 15.83 -3.00 -5.35
C ALA A 77 16.45 -3.70 -4.12
N PHE A 78 15.78 -3.67 -2.98
CA PHE A 78 16.18 -4.36 -1.75
C PHE A 78 15.11 -5.32 -1.23
N TYR A 79 14.27 -5.87 -2.12
CA TYR A 79 13.23 -6.82 -1.72
C TYR A 79 13.79 -7.98 -0.90
N GLY A 80 13.19 -8.27 0.25
CA GLY A 80 13.55 -9.44 1.05
C GLY A 80 14.90 -9.37 1.76
N CYS A 81 15.55 -8.20 1.87
CA CYS A 81 16.76 -7.98 2.69
C CYS A 81 16.40 -8.04 4.17
N LYS A 82 16.18 -9.26 4.69
CA LYS A 82 15.54 -9.53 6.00
C LYS A 82 16.35 -9.05 7.20
N ARG A 83 17.69 -8.94 7.07
CA ARG A 83 18.60 -8.50 8.14
C ARG A 83 18.98 -7.03 8.06
N LEU A 84 18.63 -6.32 6.99
CA LEU A 84 18.86 -4.88 6.85
C LEU A 84 18.04 -4.13 7.92
N SER A 85 18.70 -3.62 8.95
CA SER A 85 18.04 -2.99 10.12
C SER A 85 18.06 -1.47 10.05
N SER A 86 19.01 -0.91 9.31
CA SER A 86 19.18 0.54 9.14
C SER A 86 19.66 0.88 7.73
N ILE A 87 19.31 2.09 7.27
CA ILE A 87 19.82 2.65 6.01
C ILE A 87 19.98 4.16 6.13
N THR A 88 21.03 4.69 5.50
CA THR A 88 21.17 6.13 5.26
C THR A 88 20.84 6.42 3.81
N LEU A 89 19.82 7.25 3.61
CA LEU A 89 19.35 7.66 2.28
C LEU A 89 20.23 8.80 1.75
N PRO A 90 20.54 8.83 0.44
CA PRO A 90 21.44 9.80 -0.17
C PRO A 90 20.85 11.21 -0.21
N LYS A 91 21.73 12.20 -0.37
CA LYS A 91 21.34 13.63 -0.43
C LYS A 91 20.51 13.98 -1.66
N SER A 92 20.78 13.31 -2.77
CA SER A 92 20.10 13.57 -4.06
C SER A 92 18.77 12.84 -4.19
N LEU A 93 18.36 12.03 -3.18
CA LEU A 93 17.14 11.22 -3.25
C LEU A 93 15.90 12.07 -3.49
N THR A 94 15.12 11.69 -4.50
CA THR A 94 13.82 12.28 -4.84
C THR A 94 12.68 11.29 -4.68
N THR A 95 12.95 9.98 -4.87
CA THR A 95 11.90 8.94 -4.88
C THR A 95 12.38 7.63 -4.26
N ILE A 96 11.49 7.00 -3.51
CA ILE A 96 11.58 5.58 -3.15
C ILE A 96 10.31 4.93 -3.70
N GLU A 97 10.46 3.95 -4.58
CA GLU A 97 9.31 3.20 -5.09
C GLU A 97 8.72 2.30 -4.00
N HIS A 98 7.43 2.03 -4.09
CA HIS A 98 6.66 1.41 -3.00
C HIS A 98 7.14 0.01 -2.61
N THR A 99 7.70 -0.77 -3.56
CA THR A 99 8.22 -2.11 -3.32
C THR A 99 9.72 -2.16 -3.02
N ALA A 100 10.44 -1.03 -3.12
CA ALA A 100 11.90 -0.94 -3.00
C ALA A 100 12.49 -1.70 -1.79
N PHE A 101 11.84 -1.64 -0.65
CA PHE A 101 12.23 -2.33 0.59
C PHE A 101 11.14 -3.32 1.06
N ALA A 102 10.33 -3.85 0.15
CA ALA A 102 9.34 -4.84 0.55
C ALA A 102 10.02 -6.05 1.19
N ASP A 103 9.41 -6.60 2.25
CA ASP A 103 9.97 -7.69 3.08
C ASP A 103 11.27 -7.40 3.86
N CYS A 104 11.75 -6.16 3.89
CA CYS A 104 12.83 -5.72 4.79
C CYS A 104 12.31 -5.54 6.23
N ASN A 105 11.81 -6.60 6.84
CA ASN A 105 11.06 -6.53 8.11
C ASN A 105 11.92 -6.12 9.33
N ALA A 106 13.24 -6.11 9.21
CA ALA A 106 14.16 -5.59 10.23
C ALA A 106 14.38 -4.09 10.10
N LEU A 107 14.10 -3.46 8.94
CA LEU A 107 14.43 -2.07 8.64
C LEU A 107 13.55 -1.10 9.43
N LYS A 108 14.09 -0.60 10.53
CA LYS A 108 13.42 0.35 11.46
C LYS A 108 14.09 1.70 11.51
N LYS A 109 15.42 1.75 11.36
CA LYS A 109 16.18 2.99 11.44
C LYS A 109 16.49 3.49 10.04
N VAL A 110 15.94 4.64 9.71
CA VAL A 110 16.19 5.35 8.46
C VAL A 110 16.74 6.71 8.82
N THR A 111 17.88 7.03 8.24
CA THR A 111 18.49 8.35 8.31
C THR A 111 18.56 8.94 6.92
N LEU A 112 18.79 10.22 6.82
CA LEU A 112 18.92 10.94 5.57
C LEU A 112 20.17 11.79 5.67
N SER A 113 20.91 11.92 4.57
CA SER A 113 22.02 12.85 4.51
C SER A 113 21.57 14.25 4.94
N SER A 114 22.37 14.92 5.77
CA SER A 114 22.09 16.28 6.25
C SER A 114 21.95 17.30 5.11
N GLU A 115 22.61 17.05 3.98
CA GLU A 115 22.58 17.88 2.78
C GLU A 115 21.32 17.68 1.92
N CYS A 116 20.44 16.72 2.23
CA CYS A 116 19.23 16.51 1.45
C CYS A 116 18.29 17.72 1.53
N ARG A 117 17.99 18.29 0.37
CA ARG A 117 17.16 19.51 0.24
C ARG A 117 15.69 19.22 -0.02
N THR A 118 15.36 18.02 -0.46
CA THR A 118 14.01 17.63 -0.94
C THR A 118 13.17 16.97 0.13
N MET A 119 13.81 16.22 1.02
CA MET A 119 13.14 15.35 2.00
C MET A 119 13.65 15.55 3.42
N LYS A 120 12.95 14.95 4.37
CA LYS A 120 13.38 14.80 5.76
C LYS A 120 12.82 13.51 6.35
N VAL A 121 13.49 12.98 7.38
CA VAL A 121 13.05 11.80 8.11
C VAL A 121 12.61 12.19 9.53
N LYS A 122 11.47 11.66 9.96
CA LYS A 122 11.00 11.78 11.34
C LYS A 122 10.34 10.47 11.77
N ASN A 123 10.83 9.85 12.84
CA ASN A 123 10.28 8.60 13.39
C ASN A 123 10.12 7.47 12.36
N GLY A 124 11.12 7.28 11.49
CA GLY A 124 11.09 6.29 10.42
C GLY A 124 10.11 6.60 9.27
N CYS A 125 9.56 7.81 9.26
CA CYS A 125 8.73 8.34 8.17
C CYS A 125 9.57 9.25 7.28
N LEU A 126 9.61 8.98 5.98
CA LEU A 126 10.18 9.85 4.96
C LEU A 126 9.13 10.86 4.53
N LEU A 127 9.43 12.13 4.66
CA LEU A 127 8.52 13.24 4.43
C LEU A 127 9.08 14.18 3.37
N SER A 128 8.21 14.91 2.68
CA SER A 128 8.62 16.11 1.95
C SER A 128 9.34 17.10 2.87
N LYS A 129 10.22 17.95 2.34
CA LYS A 129 11.01 18.93 3.13
C LYS A 129 10.14 19.79 4.06
N ASN A 130 8.99 20.27 3.54
CA ASN A 130 8.02 21.03 4.34
C ASN A 130 7.22 20.18 5.34
N GLY A 131 7.37 18.84 5.32
CA GLY A 131 6.71 17.89 6.21
C GLY A 131 5.21 17.70 5.97
N ARG A 132 4.69 18.17 4.83
CA ARG A 132 3.25 18.06 4.53
C ARG A 132 2.85 16.76 3.85
N THR A 133 3.78 16.06 3.20
CA THR A 133 3.55 14.79 2.52
C THR A 133 4.35 13.68 3.16
N LEU A 134 3.70 12.58 3.49
CA LEU A 134 4.33 11.31 3.87
C LEU A 134 4.52 10.49 2.59
N TRP A 135 5.77 10.22 2.24
CA TRP A 135 6.14 9.46 1.06
C TRP A 135 6.30 7.98 1.34
N TRP A 136 6.96 7.65 2.44
CA TRP A 136 7.31 6.28 2.75
C TRP A 136 7.55 6.09 4.26
N VAL A 137 7.36 4.86 4.74
CA VAL A 137 7.57 4.46 6.13
C VAL A 137 8.47 3.24 6.17
N ALA A 138 9.47 3.25 7.05
CA ALA A 138 10.36 2.11 7.25
C ALA A 138 9.58 0.82 7.50
N PRO A 139 9.78 -0.24 6.69
CA PRO A 139 8.91 -1.42 6.67
C PRO A 139 8.98 -2.28 7.93
N GLY A 140 10.00 -2.13 8.77
CA GLY A 140 10.14 -2.85 10.04
C GLY A 140 9.34 -2.25 11.22
N LEU A 141 8.65 -1.12 11.01
CA LEU A 141 7.90 -0.46 12.09
C LEU A 141 6.56 -1.16 12.34
N LYS A 142 6.36 -1.68 13.56
CA LYS A 142 5.09 -2.27 14.00
C LYS A 142 4.03 -1.22 14.34
N LYS A 143 4.46 -0.05 14.82
CA LYS A 143 3.60 1.09 15.16
C LYS A 143 4.11 2.32 14.43
N VAL A 144 3.23 3.03 13.76
CA VAL A 144 3.56 4.23 12.98
C VAL A 144 2.81 5.41 13.53
N THR A 145 3.52 6.50 13.84
CA THR A 145 2.91 7.78 14.22
C THR A 145 3.21 8.80 13.13
N VAL A 146 2.19 9.13 12.36
CA VAL A 146 2.26 10.16 11.32
C VAL A 146 2.36 11.53 11.97
N PRO A 147 3.37 12.35 11.63
CA PRO A 147 3.55 13.68 12.20
C PRO A 147 2.35 14.61 11.98
N ASP A 148 2.14 15.54 12.92
CA ASP A 148 0.99 16.47 12.88
C ASP A 148 1.03 17.46 11.70
N THR A 149 2.22 17.66 11.10
CA THR A 149 2.38 18.51 9.91
C THR A 149 1.87 17.89 8.62
N VAL A 150 1.78 16.55 8.57
CA VAL A 150 1.39 15.79 7.38
C VAL A 150 -0.07 16.06 7.04
N ARG A 151 -0.32 16.36 5.76
CA ARG A 151 -1.64 16.53 5.16
C ARG A 151 -1.99 15.37 4.23
N VAL A 152 -1.01 14.93 3.43
CA VAL A 152 -1.17 13.90 2.41
C VAL A 152 -0.32 12.67 2.76
N ILE A 153 -0.91 11.50 2.70
CA ILE A 153 -0.22 10.21 2.78
C ILE A 153 -0.26 9.59 1.39
N LYS A 154 0.92 9.36 0.82
CA LYS A 154 1.06 8.83 -0.54
C LYS A 154 0.63 7.37 -0.64
N GLU A 155 0.42 6.93 -1.86
CA GLU A 155 0.14 5.55 -2.19
C GLU A 155 1.22 4.64 -1.62
N TYR A 156 0.81 3.50 -1.07
CA TYR A 156 1.68 2.50 -0.47
C TYR A 156 2.65 3.00 0.62
N ALA A 157 2.49 4.22 1.13
CA ALA A 157 3.45 4.86 2.04
C ALA A 157 3.78 4.01 3.28
N ALA A 158 2.83 3.25 3.80
CA ALA A 158 3.02 2.32 4.92
C ALA A 158 2.51 0.92 4.59
N ALA A 159 2.60 0.52 3.32
CA ALA A 159 2.27 -0.81 2.86
C ALA A 159 3.39 -1.78 3.24
N ASN A 160 3.29 -2.39 4.42
CA ASN A 160 4.28 -3.35 4.90
C ASN A 160 3.63 -4.51 5.65
N LYS A 161 4.38 -5.61 5.81
CA LYS A 161 3.86 -6.85 6.41
C LYS A 161 3.84 -6.85 7.94
N VAL A 162 4.39 -5.84 8.61
CA VAL A 162 4.57 -5.86 10.07
C VAL A 162 3.77 -4.81 10.83
N VAL A 163 3.30 -3.75 10.17
CA VAL A 163 2.55 -2.69 10.85
C VAL A 163 1.24 -3.22 11.43
N THR A 164 1.02 -2.94 12.71
CA THR A 164 -0.19 -3.38 13.44
C THR A 164 -1.06 -2.21 13.89
N LYS A 165 -0.47 -1.02 14.01
CA LYS A 165 -1.15 0.20 14.45
C LYS A 165 -0.59 1.44 13.77
N VAL A 166 -1.47 2.32 13.35
CA VAL A 166 -1.13 3.65 12.81
C VAL A 166 -1.84 4.72 13.63
N THR A 167 -1.15 5.81 13.94
CA THR A 167 -1.74 7.01 14.54
C THR A 167 -1.59 8.16 13.55
N LEU A 168 -2.71 8.66 13.04
CA LEU A 168 -2.74 9.79 12.11
C LEU A 168 -2.63 11.13 12.83
N GLY A 169 -1.81 12.02 12.30
CA GLY A 169 -1.62 13.37 12.83
C GLY A 169 -2.83 14.29 12.67
N LYS A 170 -2.79 15.43 13.34
CA LYS A 170 -3.92 16.39 13.41
C LYS A 170 -4.30 17.02 12.06
N LYS A 171 -3.36 17.11 11.12
CA LYS A 171 -3.57 17.79 9.82
C LYS A 171 -3.80 16.82 8.65
N VAL A 172 -3.75 15.50 8.88
CA VAL A 172 -4.01 14.52 7.81
C VAL A 172 -5.42 14.76 7.25
N SER A 173 -5.50 14.93 5.94
CA SER A 173 -6.73 15.24 5.22
C SER A 173 -6.92 14.37 3.98
N ASP A 174 -5.84 13.81 3.44
CA ASP A 174 -5.81 12.98 2.24
C ASP A 174 -4.99 11.72 2.50
N ILE A 175 -5.56 10.57 2.15
CA ILE A 175 -4.93 9.25 2.28
C ILE A 175 -5.13 8.57 0.94
N ARG A 176 -4.02 8.36 0.21
CA ARG A 176 -4.05 7.75 -1.12
C ARG A 176 -4.23 6.24 -1.05
N THR A 177 -4.54 5.65 -2.20
CA THR A 177 -4.83 4.22 -2.36
C THR A 177 -3.71 3.36 -1.78
N PHE A 178 -4.08 2.26 -1.12
CA PHE A 178 -3.14 1.30 -0.54
C PHE A 178 -2.13 1.87 0.46
N ALA A 179 -2.29 3.12 0.92
CA ALA A 179 -1.35 3.78 1.84
C ALA A 179 -1.01 2.92 3.07
N PHE A 180 -1.95 2.11 3.54
CA PHE A 180 -1.84 1.22 4.71
C PHE A 180 -2.11 -0.24 4.36
N GLN A 181 -1.74 -0.69 3.17
CA GLN A 181 -1.92 -2.08 2.76
C GLN A 181 -1.06 -3.02 3.61
N SER A 182 -1.60 -3.48 4.73
CA SER A 182 -0.94 -4.41 5.64
C SER A 182 -1.92 -5.43 6.19
N ARG A 183 -1.59 -6.71 6.03
CA ARG A 183 -2.41 -7.82 6.56
C ARG A 183 -2.47 -7.87 8.09
N LYS A 184 -1.51 -7.25 8.77
CA LYS A 184 -1.41 -7.24 10.23
C LYS A 184 -1.99 -5.97 10.86
N LEU A 185 -2.41 -5.00 10.08
CA LEU A 185 -2.97 -3.76 10.60
C LEU A 185 -4.31 -4.01 11.30
N LYS A 186 -4.34 -3.75 12.60
CA LYS A 186 -5.51 -3.97 13.47
C LYS A 186 -6.26 -2.68 13.76
N ASP A 187 -5.55 -1.55 13.78
CA ASP A 187 -6.12 -0.28 14.19
C ASP A 187 -5.44 0.92 13.55
N ILE A 188 -6.25 1.91 13.19
CA ILE A 188 -5.80 3.24 12.83
C ILE A 188 -6.50 4.23 13.77
N GLN A 189 -5.72 5.00 14.51
CA GLN A 189 -6.19 6.05 15.40
C GLN A 189 -5.99 7.41 14.74
N ILE A 190 -6.80 8.37 15.13
CA ILE A 190 -6.69 9.77 14.69
C ILE A 190 -6.46 10.62 15.94
N LYS A 191 -5.43 11.46 15.93
CA LYS A 191 -5.17 12.37 17.04
C LYS A 191 -6.33 13.33 17.24
N LYS A 192 -6.67 13.60 18.51
CA LYS A 192 -7.66 14.60 18.89
C LYS A 192 -7.36 15.95 18.23
N GLY A 193 -8.38 16.61 17.72
CA GLY A 193 -8.24 17.90 17.04
C GLY A 193 -8.07 17.80 15.52
N ASN A 194 -8.09 16.61 14.90
CA ASN A 194 -8.18 16.54 13.44
C ASN A 194 -9.55 17.07 12.98
N LYS A 195 -9.51 18.13 12.14
CA LYS A 195 -10.73 18.82 11.69
C LYS A 195 -11.32 18.22 10.40
N THR A 196 -10.54 17.44 9.64
CA THR A 196 -10.89 17.01 8.28
C THR A 196 -11.40 15.58 8.22
N ILE A 197 -10.77 14.66 8.96
CA ILE A 197 -11.12 13.24 8.93
C ILE A 197 -11.63 12.76 10.27
N ALA A 198 -12.44 11.70 10.24
CA ALA A 198 -12.93 11.04 11.45
C ALA A 198 -12.93 9.53 11.28
N LYS A 199 -12.96 8.82 12.42
CA LYS A 199 -13.14 7.38 12.50
C LYS A 199 -14.49 7.06 13.12
N LYS A 200 -15.25 6.15 12.49
CA LYS A 200 -16.44 5.53 13.06
C LYS A 200 -16.44 4.04 12.71
N GLY A 201 -16.40 3.19 13.73
CA GLY A 201 -16.29 1.74 13.54
C GLY A 201 -15.05 1.36 12.73
N GLN A 202 -15.28 0.70 11.60
CA GLN A 202 -14.24 0.23 10.67
C GLN A 202 -13.82 1.29 9.62
N CYS A 203 -14.42 2.49 9.65
CA CYS A 203 -14.27 3.49 8.60
C CYS A 203 -13.48 4.70 9.07
N ILE A 204 -12.51 5.13 8.23
CA ILE A 204 -11.96 6.47 8.27
C ILE A 204 -12.51 7.22 7.07
N TYR A 205 -13.11 8.36 7.29
CA TYR A 205 -13.83 9.13 6.28
C TYR A 205 -13.58 10.63 6.40
N ASN A 206 -13.75 11.33 5.29
CA ASN A 206 -13.73 12.79 5.24
C ASN A 206 -15.03 13.35 5.84
N LYS A 207 -14.92 14.23 6.84
CA LYS A 207 -16.07 14.81 7.55
C LYS A 207 -16.96 15.68 6.67
N LYS A 208 -16.36 16.39 5.68
CA LYS A 208 -17.06 17.37 4.85
C LYS A 208 -17.96 16.68 3.82
N ASN A 209 -17.42 15.74 3.07
CA ASN A 209 -18.11 15.12 1.93
C ASN A 209 -18.54 13.67 2.18
N GLY A 210 -18.14 13.06 3.29
CA GLY A 210 -18.48 11.67 3.60
C GLY A 210 -17.75 10.64 2.74
N THR A 211 -16.66 11.01 2.04
CA THR A 211 -15.87 10.04 1.29
C THR A 211 -15.16 9.08 2.26
N LEU A 212 -15.32 7.79 2.06
CA LEU A 212 -14.54 6.79 2.76
C LEU A 212 -13.07 6.92 2.33
N LEU A 213 -12.13 6.94 3.23
CA LEU A 213 -10.69 7.02 2.96
C LEU A 213 -9.97 5.70 3.24
N VAL A 214 -10.37 5.00 4.30
CA VAL A 214 -9.80 3.69 4.66
C VAL A 214 -10.86 2.82 5.29
N GLY A 215 -11.00 1.58 4.82
CA GLY A 215 -11.76 0.52 5.44
C GLY A 215 -10.85 -0.42 6.23
N ILE A 216 -11.09 -0.60 7.53
CA ILE A 216 -10.31 -1.51 8.38
C ILE A 216 -11.15 -2.76 8.60
N ALA A 217 -10.86 -3.80 7.81
CA ALA A 217 -11.62 -5.04 7.91
C ALA A 217 -11.32 -5.81 9.20
N LYS A 218 -12.35 -6.43 9.77
CA LYS A 218 -12.23 -7.34 10.92
C LYS A 218 -12.78 -8.69 10.52
N ASN A 219 -12.01 -9.76 10.77
CA ASN A 219 -12.40 -11.12 10.42
C ASN A 219 -12.89 -11.24 8.95
N LYS A 220 -12.15 -10.61 8.02
CA LYS A 220 -12.48 -10.56 6.59
C LYS A 220 -13.84 -9.93 6.27
N LYS A 221 -14.39 -9.10 7.17
CA LYS A 221 -15.66 -8.39 7.01
C LYS A 221 -15.43 -6.90 7.14
N LEU A 222 -16.05 -6.12 6.25
CA LEU A 222 -16.06 -4.66 6.32
C LEU A 222 -17.51 -4.18 6.37
N LYS A 223 -17.85 -3.49 7.46
CA LYS A 223 -19.13 -2.78 7.59
C LYS A 223 -18.87 -1.29 7.44
N ILE A 224 -19.35 -0.73 6.33
CA ILE A 224 -19.26 0.70 6.07
C ILE A 224 -20.22 1.44 7.02
N CYS A 225 -19.73 2.48 7.66
CA CYS A 225 -20.53 3.21 8.65
C CYS A 225 -21.49 4.22 7.99
N SER A 226 -22.57 4.57 8.70
CA SER A 226 -23.62 5.49 8.21
C SER A 226 -23.17 6.94 7.95
N LYS A 227 -21.93 7.30 8.28
CA LYS A 227 -21.35 8.61 7.94
C LYS A 227 -20.73 8.66 6.55
N VAL A 228 -20.50 7.50 5.95
CA VAL A 228 -19.97 7.39 4.58
C VAL A 228 -21.12 7.61 3.60
N LYS A 229 -20.89 8.52 2.67
CA LYS A 229 -21.83 8.89 1.58
C LYS A 229 -21.32 8.52 0.21
N LYS A 230 -19.98 8.43 0.05
CA LYS A 230 -19.30 8.20 -1.22
C LYS A 230 -18.21 7.14 -1.06
N LEU A 231 -18.17 6.19 -2.01
CA LEU A 231 -17.02 5.30 -2.24
C LEU A 231 -16.35 5.76 -3.52
N ASP A 232 -15.11 6.21 -3.39
CA ASP A 232 -14.30 6.68 -4.51
C ASP A 232 -13.36 5.59 -4.99
N GLU A 233 -12.74 5.76 -6.15
CA GLU A 233 -11.78 4.84 -6.76
C GLU A 233 -10.63 4.45 -5.80
N GLN A 234 -10.21 5.40 -5.00
CA GLN A 234 -9.05 5.25 -4.10
C GLN A 234 -9.37 4.63 -2.74
N VAL A 235 -10.59 4.16 -2.53
CA VAL A 235 -11.20 4.12 -1.20
C VAL A 235 -11.09 2.81 -0.46
N LEU A 236 -10.87 1.72 -1.13
CA LEU A 236 -10.83 0.43 -0.45
C LEU A 236 -9.40 -0.09 -0.26
N SER A 237 -8.54 0.76 0.28
CA SER A 237 -7.34 0.29 0.96
C SER A 237 -7.76 -0.60 2.11
N LEU A 238 -7.94 -1.88 1.84
CA LEU A 238 -8.31 -2.86 2.86
C LEU A 238 -7.14 -3.07 3.80
N ALA A 239 -7.18 -2.39 4.92
CA ALA A 239 -6.22 -2.62 5.98
C ALA A 239 -6.55 -3.93 6.71
N GLY A 240 -5.56 -4.77 6.90
CA GLY A 240 -5.66 -5.95 7.75
C GLY A 240 -6.04 -7.26 7.07
N ILE A 241 -6.29 -7.29 5.74
CA ILE A 241 -6.65 -8.53 5.03
C ILE A 241 -6.20 -8.53 3.57
N ARG A 242 -6.19 -9.72 2.96
CA ARG A 242 -5.97 -9.89 1.52
C ARG A 242 -7.28 -9.80 0.73
N TYR A 243 -8.37 -10.35 1.26
CA TYR A 243 -9.68 -10.36 0.63
C TYR A 243 -10.82 -10.31 1.65
N LEU A 244 -11.97 -9.77 1.24
CA LEU A 244 -13.20 -9.75 2.02
C LEU A 244 -14.03 -11.01 1.75
N VAL A 245 -14.68 -11.50 2.79
CA VAL A 245 -15.79 -12.47 2.68
C VAL A 245 -17.14 -11.80 2.83
N ARG A 246 -17.18 -10.56 3.35
CA ARG A 246 -18.40 -9.77 3.48
C ARG A 246 -18.13 -8.28 3.45
N LEU A 247 -18.91 -7.57 2.64
CA LEU A 247 -18.96 -6.11 2.58
C LEU A 247 -20.40 -5.65 2.80
N ASP A 248 -20.61 -4.82 3.82
CA ASP A 248 -21.92 -4.20 4.09
C ASP A 248 -21.88 -2.72 3.71
N ILE A 249 -22.72 -2.33 2.74
CA ILE A 249 -22.85 -0.97 2.21
C ILE A 249 -24.19 -0.37 2.70
N PRO A 250 -24.15 0.63 3.60
CA PRO A 250 -25.38 1.21 4.17
C PRO A 250 -26.12 2.10 3.17
N SER A 251 -27.39 2.38 3.47
CA SER A 251 -28.26 3.27 2.69
C SER A 251 -27.75 4.72 2.60
N SER A 252 -26.80 5.11 3.47
CA SER A 252 -26.14 6.41 3.43
C SER A 252 -25.20 6.60 2.25
N VAL A 253 -24.66 5.50 1.67
CA VAL A 253 -23.82 5.56 0.48
C VAL A 253 -24.71 5.86 -0.73
N LYS A 254 -24.52 7.04 -1.30
CA LYS A 254 -25.31 7.54 -2.45
C LYS A 254 -24.54 7.52 -3.76
N THR A 255 -23.21 7.43 -3.67
CA THR A 255 -22.34 7.54 -4.84
C THR A 255 -21.22 6.50 -4.78
N LEU A 256 -21.00 5.82 -5.90
CA LEU A 256 -19.87 4.94 -6.16
C LEU A 256 -19.08 5.50 -7.33
N ASN A 257 -17.75 5.40 -7.31
CA ASN A 257 -16.95 5.59 -8.50
C ASN A 257 -17.13 4.38 -9.44
N GLY A 258 -17.01 4.55 -10.75
CA GLY A 258 -17.15 3.45 -11.72
C GLY A 258 -16.20 2.28 -11.47
N ARG A 259 -15.03 2.54 -10.91
CA ARG A 259 -13.98 1.55 -10.54
C ARG A 259 -14.01 1.11 -9.08
N TRP A 260 -15.12 1.29 -8.37
CA TRP A 260 -15.20 1.02 -6.93
C TRP A 260 -14.90 -0.43 -6.53
N THR A 261 -15.03 -1.37 -7.44
CA THR A 261 -14.75 -2.80 -7.20
C THR A 261 -13.30 -3.21 -7.47
N GLU A 262 -12.54 -2.45 -8.25
CA GLU A 262 -11.16 -2.80 -8.63
C GLU A 262 -10.24 -3.05 -7.44
N ASN A 263 -10.41 -2.25 -6.41
CA ASN A 263 -9.56 -2.32 -5.21
C ASN A 263 -10.18 -3.14 -4.07
N ILE A 264 -11.33 -3.80 -4.34
CA ILE A 264 -11.99 -4.70 -3.40
C ILE A 264 -11.68 -6.13 -3.79
N GLU A 265 -10.65 -6.72 -3.23
CA GLU A 265 -10.48 -8.15 -3.31
C GLU A 265 -11.57 -8.83 -2.47
N VAL A 266 -12.70 -9.18 -3.10
CA VAL A 266 -13.72 -10.04 -2.51
C VAL A 266 -13.41 -11.48 -2.94
N SER A 267 -13.41 -12.42 -1.99
CA SER A 267 -13.20 -13.84 -2.33
C SER A 267 -14.32 -14.35 -3.25
N SER A 268 -14.07 -15.39 -4.04
CA SER A 268 -15.05 -16.04 -4.91
C SER A 268 -16.33 -16.49 -4.17
N SER A 269 -16.23 -16.74 -2.86
CA SER A 269 -17.38 -17.03 -1.98
C SER A 269 -17.89 -15.80 -1.23
N GLY A 270 -17.36 -14.61 -1.53
CA GLY A 270 -17.69 -13.38 -0.82
C GLY A 270 -19.10 -12.87 -1.10
N LYS A 271 -19.58 -12.00 -0.23
CA LYS A 271 -20.93 -11.46 -0.26
C LYS A 271 -20.88 -9.95 -0.10
N ILE A 272 -21.62 -9.22 -0.95
CA ILE A 272 -21.86 -7.78 -0.80
C ILE A 272 -23.31 -7.58 -0.41
N PHE A 273 -23.55 -6.74 0.59
CA PHE A 273 -24.88 -6.39 1.07
C PHE A 273 -25.11 -4.89 0.86
N PHE A 274 -26.06 -4.55 0.00
CA PHE A 274 -26.59 -3.20 -0.10
C PHE A 274 -27.83 -3.06 0.79
N HIS A 275 -27.78 -2.12 1.73
CA HIS A 275 -28.89 -1.87 2.65
C HIS A 275 -29.79 -0.68 2.21
N GLY A 276 -29.50 -0.08 1.06
CA GLY A 276 -30.28 1.03 0.50
C GLY A 276 -31.52 0.54 -0.25
N ALA A 277 -32.63 1.26 -0.13
CA ALA A 277 -33.81 1.04 -0.95
C ALA A 277 -33.59 1.41 -2.42
N GLU A 278 -32.70 2.38 -2.67
CA GLU A 278 -32.25 2.79 -4.00
C GLU A 278 -30.77 2.41 -4.17
N PRO A 279 -30.38 1.90 -5.36
CA PRO A 279 -28.98 1.70 -5.67
C PRO A 279 -28.22 3.03 -5.71
N PRO A 280 -26.92 3.05 -5.33
CA PRO A 280 -26.11 4.23 -5.43
C PRO A 280 -25.91 4.68 -6.88
N ARG A 281 -25.75 6.00 -7.10
CA ARG A 281 -25.36 6.53 -8.41
C ARG A 281 -23.89 6.21 -8.70
N VAL A 282 -23.60 5.68 -9.87
CA VAL A 282 -22.23 5.48 -10.36
C VAL A 282 -21.75 6.77 -11.02
N MET A 283 -20.52 7.20 -10.70
CA MET A 283 -19.88 8.40 -11.20
C MET A 283 -18.56 8.02 -11.92
N GLY A 284 -18.30 8.65 -13.06
CA GLY A 284 -17.15 8.37 -13.92
C GLY A 284 -17.48 7.36 -15.02
N ALA A 285 -16.57 7.18 -15.96
CA ALA A 285 -16.70 6.19 -17.01
C ALA A 285 -16.75 4.79 -16.41
N VAL A 286 -17.75 4.03 -16.76
CA VAL A 286 -17.70 2.57 -16.62
C VAL A 286 -16.90 2.12 -17.83
N ASP A 287 -15.60 1.93 -17.64
CA ASP A 287 -14.75 1.33 -18.65
C ASP A 287 -15.18 -0.15 -18.78
N GLU A 288 -15.54 -0.59 -19.96
CA GLU A 288 -15.99 -1.96 -20.22
C GLU A 288 -14.94 -3.01 -19.80
N SER A 289 -13.66 -2.62 -19.79
CA SER A 289 -12.56 -3.47 -19.31
C SER A 289 -12.50 -3.64 -17.78
N VAL A 290 -13.34 -2.93 -17.01
CA VAL A 290 -13.08 -2.66 -15.58
C VAL A 290 -14.22 -3.07 -14.65
N CYS A 291 -15.29 -3.67 -15.12
CA CYS A 291 -16.20 -4.39 -14.23
C CYS A 291 -15.53 -5.70 -13.75
N TYR A 292 -14.41 -5.61 -13.09
CA TYR A 292 -13.85 -6.71 -12.30
C TYR A 292 -14.73 -6.96 -11.07
N VAL A 293 -15.98 -7.29 -11.33
CA VAL A 293 -16.80 -7.99 -10.35
C VAL A 293 -16.30 -9.41 -10.39
N PRO A 294 -15.78 -9.99 -9.29
CA PRO A 294 -15.39 -11.38 -9.28
C PRO A 294 -16.53 -12.22 -9.83
N ILE A 295 -16.27 -13.04 -10.86
CA ILE A 295 -17.24 -13.93 -11.48
C ILE A 295 -17.95 -14.72 -10.37
N PHE A 296 -19.31 -14.70 -10.35
CA PHE A 296 -20.18 -15.32 -9.35
C PHE A 296 -20.29 -14.64 -7.98
N LEU A 297 -20.05 -13.34 -7.89
CA LEU A 297 -20.25 -12.60 -6.65
C LEU A 297 -21.73 -12.64 -6.20
N LYS A 298 -21.97 -13.00 -4.95
CA LYS A 298 -23.33 -12.97 -4.36
C LYS A 298 -23.62 -11.59 -3.80
N VAL A 299 -24.61 -10.90 -4.38
CA VAL A 299 -25.02 -9.56 -3.95
C VAL A 299 -26.41 -9.62 -3.34
N TYR A 300 -26.53 -9.12 -2.12
CA TYR A 300 -27.75 -9.11 -1.35
C TYR A 300 -28.32 -7.70 -1.31
N VAL A 301 -29.61 -7.58 -1.62
CA VAL A 301 -30.33 -6.30 -1.69
C VAL A 301 -31.67 -6.39 -0.96
N PRO A 302 -32.29 -5.27 -0.50
CA PRO A 302 -33.61 -5.32 0.11
C PRO A 302 -34.64 -5.93 -0.84
N LYS A 303 -35.51 -6.83 -0.33
CA LYS A 303 -36.50 -7.56 -1.12
C LYS A 303 -37.33 -6.63 -2.02
N LYS A 304 -37.82 -5.50 -1.47
CA LYS A 304 -38.61 -4.50 -2.20
C LYS A 304 -37.82 -3.77 -3.31
N SER A 305 -36.50 -3.84 -3.31
CA SER A 305 -35.61 -3.09 -4.22
C SER A 305 -34.99 -3.99 -5.31
N LEU A 306 -35.27 -5.29 -5.31
CA LEU A 306 -34.64 -6.25 -6.22
C LEU A 306 -34.73 -5.84 -7.70
N LYS A 307 -35.94 -5.38 -8.15
CA LYS A 307 -36.15 -4.92 -9.54
C LYS A 307 -35.27 -3.71 -9.90
N LYS A 308 -35.07 -2.77 -8.94
CA LYS A 308 -34.24 -1.58 -9.13
C LYS A 308 -32.76 -1.94 -9.26
N TYR A 309 -32.26 -2.82 -8.40
CA TYR A 309 -30.89 -3.29 -8.47
C TYR A 309 -30.60 -4.17 -9.70
N LYS A 310 -31.57 -4.98 -10.18
CA LYS A 310 -31.44 -5.70 -11.44
C LYS A 310 -31.24 -4.73 -12.62
N ARG A 311 -32.06 -3.67 -12.71
CA ARG A 311 -31.91 -2.62 -13.73
C ARG A 311 -30.57 -1.89 -13.61
N TRP A 312 -30.16 -1.58 -12.39
CA TRP A 312 -28.91 -0.89 -12.10
C TRP A 312 -27.68 -1.70 -12.54
N TYR A 313 -27.62 -3.00 -12.25
CA TYR A 313 -26.53 -3.88 -12.71
C TYR A 313 -26.57 -4.10 -14.23
N LYS A 314 -27.75 -4.22 -14.82
CA LYS A 314 -27.92 -4.34 -16.28
C LYS A 314 -27.37 -3.10 -17.00
N ALA A 315 -27.61 -1.92 -16.48
CA ALA A 315 -27.12 -0.65 -17.04
C ALA A 315 -25.59 -0.48 -16.96
N GLN A 316 -24.89 -1.36 -16.27
CA GLN A 316 -23.44 -1.37 -16.12
C GLN A 316 -22.80 -2.64 -16.74
N ASP A 317 -23.55 -3.38 -17.54
CA ASP A 317 -23.19 -4.67 -18.15
C ASP A 317 -22.62 -5.73 -17.17
N ALA A 318 -22.89 -5.51 -15.87
CA ALA A 318 -22.36 -6.33 -14.79
C ALA A 318 -23.32 -7.42 -14.29
N LEU A 319 -24.52 -7.53 -14.88
CA LEU A 319 -25.55 -8.46 -14.39
C LEU A 319 -25.18 -9.93 -14.57
N SER A 320 -24.44 -10.25 -15.63
CA SER A 320 -23.95 -11.60 -15.93
C SER A 320 -22.94 -12.14 -14.90
N TYR A 321 -22.26 -11.23 -14.20
CA TYR A 321 -21.20 -11.58 -13.25
C TYR A 321 -21.66 -11.65 -11.79
N VAL A 322 -22.91 -11.30 -11.50
CA VAL A 322 -23.43 -11.25 -10.12
C VAL A 322 -24.67 -12.13 -9.94
N THR A 323 -24.75 -12.81 -8.81
CA THR A 323 -25.99 -13.48 -8.37
C THR A 323 -26.72 -12.58 -7.39
N LEU A 324 -27.82 -11.94 -7.81
CA LEU A 324 -28.64 -11.11 -6.95
C LEU A 324 -29.54 -11.95 -6.06
N LYS A 325 -29.50 -11.68 -4.76
CA LYS A 325 -30.34 -12.28 -3.71
C LYS A 325 -31.02 -11.21 -2.86
N THR A 326 -32.04 -11.60 -2.12
CA THR A 326 -32.70 -10.67 -1.19
C THR A 326 -32.16 -10.84 0.22
N ILE A 327 -32.06 -9.72 0.95
CA ILE A 327 -31.87 -9.74 2.39
C ILE A 327 -33.20 -10.21 2.99
N SER A 328 -33.14 -11.26 3.79
CA SER A 328 -34.26 -11.74 4.60
C SER A 328 -34.63 -10.76 5.69
#